data_58fa47bb8a689d436640091e2a30cf89
#
_entry.id   58fa47bb8a689d436640091e2a30cf89
#
_cell.length_a   1.000
_cell.length_b   1.000
_cell.length_c   1.000
_cell.angle_alpha   90.00
_cell.angle_beta   90.00
_cell.angle_gamma   90.00
#
_symmetry.space_group_name_H-M   'P 1'
#
loop_
_entity.id
_entity.type
_entity.pdbx_description
1 polymer ?
#
loop_
_entity_poly.entity_id
_entity_poly.type
_entity_poly.pdbx_seq_one_letter_code
_entity_poly.pdbx_strand_id
1 'polypeptide(L)'
;MKKFGIFVAALVAAVTFTSCDGNKTNGPDLNQLPNGFYVSEAGVDLIETNAMDQGINEVDQTARTGMYEKYIVLEAGKKYEFVNKKGAVADKYGAALEYGETLIVTDNTEVPGYKGSLAANTTVEVTETGLYHIVLDFNEDGNLTDVGGAQCIIVPVKWGVRGAMNGWGFTEGELVDGTKWVWNVTVETAGAFKFAHSNAWKINLDIANLVKANTNLGVDCVPGGGDIAIDRAEYKITLEFVGPAATTQDSYKYTVEKTGELAAIDPSATVYSFIGTVNGNWDTDTDFAFVSKEGDHYVFEAKNIDFAAGEFKIRCNHDWGKNFGGSALTVKGVEVTGDDNMTLAAPFKGSATFEYDWNGSAETNIVLTFVAE
;
A
#
# COMPACT_ATOMS: atom_id res chain seq x y z
N MET A 1 -33.05 12.88 -12.92
CA MET A 1 -32.65 11.81 -12.00
C MET A 1 -33.00 10.46 -12.64
N LYS A 2 -32.09 9.83 -13.31
CA LYS A 2 -32.25 8.47 -13.86
C LYS A 2 -31.34 7.55 -13.04
N LYS A 3 -31.95 6.66 -12.26
CA LYS A 3 -31.26 5.61 -11.53
C LYS A 3 -30.78 4.58 -12.55
N PHE A 4 -29.47 4.47 -12.76
CA PHE A 4 -28.87 3.35 -13.45
C PHE A 4 -28.69 2.22 -12.42
N GLY A 5 -29.52 1.20 -12.53
CA GLY A 5 -29.27 -0.06 -11.83
C GLY A 5 -28.16 -0.82 -12.56
N ILE A 6 -27.04 -0.98 -11.93
CA ILE A 6 -25.96 -1.86 -12.44
C ILE A 6 -26.35 -3.29 -12.07
N PHE A 7 -26.73 -4.08 -13.06
CA PHE A 7 -26.84 -5.52 -12.92
C PHE A 7 -25.43 -6.09 -12.92
N VAL A 8 -24.93 -6.49 -11.77
CA VAL A 8 -23.73 -7.33 -11.66
C VAL A 8 -24.14 -8.75 -12.09
N ALA A 9 -23.81 -9.12 -13.30
CA ALA A 9 -23.92 -10.52 -13.74
C ALA A 9 -22.70 -11.27 -13.16
N ALA A 10 -22.94 -11.99 -12.06
CA ALA A 10 -21.95 -12.90 -11.51
C ALA A 10 -21.72 -14.04 -12.55
N LEU A 11 -20.56 -14.01 -13.18
CA LEU A 11 -20.10 -15.14 -13.99
C LEU A 11 -19.52 -16.20 -13.03
N VAL A 12 -20.39 -16.97 -12.41
CA VAL A 12 -19.98 -18.21 -11.75
C VAL A 12 -19.67 -19.20 -12.85
N ALA A 13 -18.41 -19.43 -13.14
CA ALA A 13 -17.99 -20.57 -13.94
C ALA A 13 -18.28 -21.85 -13.14
N ALA A 14 -19.50 -22.34 -13.22
CA ALA A 14 -19.83 -23.67 -12.74
C ALA A 14 -19.13 -24.68 -13.64
N VAL A 15 -18.03 -25.24 -13.18
CA VAL A 15 -17.47 -26.46 -13.77
C VAL A 15 -18.40 -27.59 -13.39
N THR A 16 -19.36 -27.87 -14.26
CA THR A 16 -20.20 -29.06 -14.11
C THR A 16 -19.38 -30.29 -14.53
N PHE A 17 -18.90 -31.02 -13.54
CA PHE A 17 -18.49 -32.42 -13.78
C PHE A 17 -19.76 -33.26 -13.94
N THR A 18 -20.09 -33.62 -15.16
CA THR A 18 -21.07 -34.69 -15.40
C THR A 18 -20.41 -36.03 -15.11
N SER A 19 -20.58 -36.52 -13.88
CA SER A 19 -20.38 -37.92 -13.59
C SER A 19 -21.72 -38.61 -13.77
N CYS A 20 -21.86 -39.42 -14.85
CA CYS A 20 -22.84 -40.46 -14.93
C CYS A 20 -22.32 -41.63 -14.11
N ASP A 21 -22.77 -41.78 -12.88
CA ASP A 21 -23.10 -43.11 -12.34
C ASP A 21 -24.02 -43.01 -11.12
N GLY A 22 -25.03 -43.84 -11.12
CA GLY A 22 -26.09 -43.81 -10.15
C GLY A 22 -25.65 -44.30 -8.76
N ASN A 23 -26.17 -43.62 -7.74
CA ASN A 23 -26.23 -44.06 -6.37
C ASN A 23 -24.92 -44.01 -5.58
N LYS A 24 -24.63 -42.82 -5.02
CA LYS A 24 -24.26 -42.59 -3.60
C LYS A 24 -24.02 -41.09 -3.40
N THR A 25 -24.80 -40.47 -2.57
CA THR A 25 -24.50 -39.18 -1.92
C THR A 25 -23.33 -39.38 -0.95
N ASN A 26 -22.13 -39.52 -1.48
CA ASN A 26 -20.94 -39.39 -0.67
C ASN A 26 -20.43 -37.97 -0.95
N GLY A 27 -20.54 -37.08 0.03
CA GLY A 27 -19.78 -35.83 0.05
C GLY A 27 -18.30 -36.10 -0.23
N PRO A 28 -17.48 -35.09 -0.55
CA PRO A 28 -16.07 -35.30 -0.82
C PRO A 28 -15.46 -36.09 0.34
N ASP A 29 -14.62 -37.08 -0.04
CA ASP A 29 -13.90 -37.85 0.98
C ASP A 29 -12.96 -36.89 1.71
N LEU A 30 -13.36 -36.48 2.91
CA LEU A 30 -12.59 -35.57 3.75
C LEU A 30 -11.13 -36.03 3.93
N ASN A 31 -10.85 -37.32 3.77
CA ASN A 31 -9.48 -37.84 3.89
C ASN A 31 -8.57 -37.39 2.72
N GLN A 32 -9.14 -36.92 1.63
CA GLN A 32 -8.37 -36.44 0.48
C GLN A 32 -8.01 -34.97 0.55
N LEU A 33 -8.68 -34.18 1.40
CA LEU A 33 -8.37 -32.77 1.60
C LEU A 33 -7.23 -32.60 2.63
N PRO A 34 -6.35 -31.60 2.49
CA PRO A 34 -5.37 -31.22 3.50
C PRO A 34 -6.04 -30.92 4.86
N ASN A 35 -5.31 -31.12 5.96
CA ASN A 35 -5.74 -30.62 7.25
C ASN A 35 -5.60 -29.10 7.31
N GLY A 36 -6.48 -28.40 8.02
CA GLY A 36 -6.44 -26.97 8.17
C GLY A 36 -7.83 -26.34 8.29
N PHE A 37 -7.87 -25.03 8.27
CA PHE A 37 -9.12 -24.27 8.25
C PHE A 37 -9.62 -24.04 6.83
N TYR A 38 -10.93 -24.02 6.69
CA TYR A 38 -11.64 -23.79 5.44
C TYR A 38 -12.79 -22.80 5.68
N VAL A 39 -13.09 -21.98 4.68
CA VAL A 39 -14.35 -21.23 4.62
C VAL A 39 -15.33 -22.01 3.74
N SER A 40 -16.50 -22.33 4.22
CA SER A 40 -17.51 -23.05 3.47
C SER A 40 -18.89 -22.44 3.64
N GLU A 41 -19.72 -22.47 2.60
CA GLU A 41 -21.16 -22.25 2.76
C GLU A 41 -21.73 -23.37 3.62
N ALA A 42 -22.55 -23.04 4.61
CA ALA A 42 -23.08 -24.01 5.55
C ALA A 42 -23.90 -25.11 4.86
N GLY A 43 -23.51 -26.35 5.10
CA GLY A 43 -24.13 -27.51 4.47
C GLY A 43 -23.60 -27.85 3.08
N VAL A 44 -22.60 -27.13 2.59
CA VAL A 44 -21.90 -27.41 1.33
C VAL A 44 -20.59 -28.14 1.63
N ASP A 45 -20.22 -29.06 0.77
CA ASP A 45 -19.00 -29.83 0.88
C ASP A 45 -17.75 -28.95 0.80
N LEU A 46 -16.72 -29.29 1.60
CA LEU A 46 -15.44 -28.62 1.56
C LEU A 46 -14.74 -28.81 0.21
N ILE A 47 -14.11 -27.75 -0.27
CA ILE A 47 -13.24 -27.79 -1.46
C ILE A 47 -11.87 -27.21 -1.11
N GLU A 48 -10.82 -27.74 -1.71
CA GLU A 48 -9.43 -27.37 -1.41
C GLU A 48 -9.17 -25.89 -1.61
N THR A 49 -9.75 -25.28 -2.65
CA THR A 49 -9.60 -23.87 -2.98
C THR A 49 -10.14 -22.92 -1.92
N ASN A 50 -10.95 -23.41 -0.98
CA ASN A 50 -11.48 -22.63 0.16
C ASN A 50 -10.66 -22.82 1.44
N ALA A 51 -9.52 -23.52 1.36
CA ALA A 51 -8.56 -23.57 2.45
C ALA A 51 -8.09 -22.16 2.82
N MET A 52 -7.99 -21.90 4.13
CA MET A 52 -7.43 -20.67 4.66
C MET A 52 -5.91 -20.82 4.78
N ASP A 53 -5.20 -19.74 4.50
CA ASP A 53 -3.77 -19.66 4.68
C ASP A 53 -3.43 -19.34 6.14
N GLN A 54 -2.31 -19.84 6.62
CA GLN A 54 -1.79 -19.42 7.91
C GLN A 54 -1.26 -17.98 7.79
N GLY A 55 -1.67 -17.11 8.72
CA GLY A 55 -1.22 -15.75 8.77
C GLY A 55 0.30 -15.65 8.94
N ILE A 56 0.89 -14.58 8.44
CA ILE A 56 2.34 -14.37 8.40
C ILE A 56 2.69 -13.21 9.33
N ASN A 57 3.76 -13.38 10.12
CA ASN A 57 4.39 -12.28 10.82
C ASN A 57 5.01 -11.31 9.78
N GLU A 58 4.62 -10.06 9.83
CA GLU A 58 5.04 -9.08 8.82
C GLU A 58 6.52 -8.69 8.91
N VAL A 59 7.16 -8.83 10.08
CA VAL A 59 8.54 -8.40 10.29
C VAL A 59 9.53 -9.41 9.70
N ASP A 60 9.32 -10.70 9.98
CA ASP A 60 10.23 -11.76 9.60
C ASP A 60 9.66 -12.73 8.56
N GLN A 61 8.42 -12.50 8.11
CA GLN A 61 7.70 -13.32 7.12
C GLN A 61 7.54 -14.78 7.55
N THR A 62 7.63 -15.07 8.84
CA THR A 62 7.37 -16.42 9.36
C THR A 62 5.89 -16.67 9.58
N ALA A 63 5.49 -17.95 9.50
CA ALA A 63 4.11 -18.34 9.78
C ALA A 63 3.74 -18.01 11.22
N ARG A 64 2.58 -17.36 11.41
CA ARG A 64 2.04 -17.00 12.69
C ARG A 64 1.11 -18.10 13.21
N THR A 65 1.49 -18.74 14.29
CA THR A 65 0.67 -19.77 14.91
C THR A 65 -0.67 -19.21 15.35
N GLY A 66 -1.74 -19.94 15.05
CA GLY A 66 -3.11 -19.61 15.49
C GLY A 66 -3.83 -18.54 14.65
N MET A 67 -3.19 -17.89 13.69
CA MET A 67 -3.84 -16.94 12.80
C MET A 67 -4.04 -17.54 11.40
N TYR A 68 -5.25 -17.39 10.85
CA TYR A 68 -5.62 -17.89 9.53
C TYR A 68 -6.34 -16.81 8.74
N GLU A 69 -6.03 -16.69 7.45
CA GLU A 69 -6.55 -15.66 6.57
C GLU A 69 -7.09 -16.22 5.27
N LYS A 70 -8.10 -15.57 4.71
CA LYS A 70 -8.63 -15.87 3.36
C LYS A 70 -9.23 -14.64 2.72
N TYR A 71 -8.91 -14.45 1.44
CA TYR A 71 -9.67 -13.57 0.56
C TYR A 71 -10.67 -14.42 -0.22
N ILE A 72 -11.95 -14.14 -0.06
CA ILE A 72 -13.03 -14.93 -0.66
C ILE A 72 -14.27 -14.08 -0.92
N VAL A 73 -15.00 -14.40 -1.98
CA VAL A 73 -16.31 -13.79 -2.25
C VAL A 73 -17.34 -14.44 -1.32
N LEU A 74 -18.02 -13.60 -0.54
CA LEU A 74 -19.19 -13.99 0.25
C LEU A 74 -20.44 -13.36 -0.37
N GLU A 75 -21.53 -14.12 -0.39
CA GLU A 75 -22.82 -13.68 -0.93
C GLU A 75 -23.79 -13.32 0.22
N ALA A 76 -24.45 -12.16 0.12
CA ALA A 76 -25.49 -11.77 1.08
C ALA A 76 -26.62 -12.78 1.14
N GLY A 77 -27.10 -13.04 2.35
CA GLY A 77 -28.18 -14.02 2.60
C GLY A 77 -27.73 -15.48 2.63
N LYS A 78 -26.45 -15.75 2.40
CA LYS A 78 -25.87 -17.08 2.62
C LYS A 78 -25.19 -17.15 3.98
N LYS A 79 -25.21 -18.35 4.57
CA LYS A 79 -24.53 -18.65 5.82
C LYS A 79 -23.23 -19.39 5.55
N TYR A 80 -22.17 -18.95 6.19
CA TYR A 80 -20.85 -19.55 6.06
C TYR A 80 -20.37 -20.09 7.41
N GLU A 81 -19.53 -21.09 7.35
CA GLU A 81 -18.88 -21.71 8.50
C GLU A 81 -17.38 -21.84 8.28
N PHE A 82 -16.62 -21.76 9.37
CA PHE A 82 -15.19 -22.04 9.35
C PHE A 82 -15.00 -23.47 9.84
N VAL A 83 -14.36 -24.27 9.02
CA VAL A 83 -14.24 -25.70 9.28
C VAL A 83 -12.78 -26.05 9.55
N ASN A 84 -12.47 -26.47 10.77
CA ASN A 84 -11.17 -27.00 11.14
C ASN A 84 -11.14 -28.50 10.88
N LYS A 85 -10.53 -28.87 9.77
CA LYS A 85 -10.41 -30.27 9.34
C LYS A 85 -9.17 -30.92 9.93
N LYS A 86 -9.36 -32.07 10.58
CA LYS A 86 -8.32 -32.92 11.17
C LYS A 86 -8.58 -34.38 10.79
N GLY A 87 -7.96 -34.87 9.74
CA GLY A 87 -8.24 -36.20 9.20
C GLY A 87 -9.69 -36.33 8.74
N ALA A 88 -10.43 -37.27 9.23
CA ALA A 88 -11.86 -37.50 8.96
C ALA A 88 -12.79 -36.63 9.82
N VAL A 89 -12.27 -35.84 10.76
CA VAL A 89 -13.03 -34.98 11.67
C VAL A 89 -13.03 -33.55 11.16
N ALA A 90 -14.17 -32.90 11.27
CA ALA A 90 -14.36 -31.52 10.89
C ALA A 90 -15.12 -30.77 12.00
N ASP A 91 -14.40 -29.96 12.77
CA ASP A 91 -15.00 -29.07 13.76
C ASP A 91 -15.47 -27.79 13.06
N LYS A 92 -16.69 -27.35 13.37
CA LYS A 92 -17.32 -26.22 12.72
C LYS A 92 -17.43 -25.03 13.67
N TYR A 93 -17.11 -23.85 13.17
CA TYR A 93 -17.16 -22.59 13.88
C TYR A 93 -17.84 -21.50 13.05
N GLY A 94 -18.37 -20.53 13.71
CA GLY A 94 -18.83 -19.27 13.17
C GLY A 94 -18.72 -18.19 14.24
N ALA A 95 -19.42 -17.09 14.09
CA ALA A 95 -19.43 -16.01 15.06
C ALA A 95 -20.76 -15.24 14.98
N ALA A 96 -21.23 -14.76 16.13
CA ALA A 96 -22.21 -13.70 16.17
C ALA A 96 -21.49 -12.38 15.83
N LEU A 97 -21.61 -11.94 14.58
CA LEU A 97 -20.89 -10.79 14.08
C LEU A 97 -21.62 -9.48 14.39
N GLU A 98 -20.86 -8.48 14.83
CA GLU A 98 -21.23 -7.08 14.85
C GLU A 98 -20.64 -6.38 13.62
N TYR A 99 -21.45 -5.62 12.90
CA TYR A 99 -20.99 -4.75 11.81
C TYR A 99 -20.95 -3.30 12.28
N GLY A 100 -19.91 -2.58 11.90
CA GLY A 100 -19.79 -1.15 12.12
C GLY A 100 -18.95 -0.47 11.04
N GLU A 101 -19.26 0.81 10.75
CA GLU A 101 -18.53 1.60 9.76
C GLU A 101 -17.09 1.90 10.17
N THR A 102 -16.81 1.85 11.47
CA THR A 102 -15.48 2.12 12.07
C THR A 102 -15.12 1.06 13.11
N LEU A 103 -15.59 -0.16 12.93
CA LEU A 103 -15.42 -1.23 13.93
C LEU A 103 -14.01 -1.82 13.92
N ILE A 104 -13.37 -1.87 12.76
CA ILE A 104 -12.06 -2.48 12.60
C ILE A 104 -10.98 -1.42 12.69
N VAL A 105 -10.14 -1.51 13.71
CA VAL A 105 -8.99 -0.62 13.92
C VAL A 105 -7.82 -1.09 13.07
N THR A 106 -7.22 -0.15 12.34
CA THR A 106 -6.02 -0.37 11.53
C THR A 106 -4.87 0.47 12.07
N ASP A 107 -3.69 0.38 11.45
CA ASP A 107 -2.53 1.21 11.82
C ASP A 107 -2.65 2.68 11.36
N ASN A 108 -3.57 2.99 10.45
CA ASN A 108 -3.75 4.34 9.91
C ASN A 108 -5.12 4.94 10.19
N THR A 109 -6.17 4.11 10.24
CA THR A 109 -7.56 4.57 10.37
C THR A 109 -8.45 3.44 10.86
N GLU A 110 -9.70 3.78 11.15
CA GLU A 110 -10.77 2.81 11.37
C GLU A 110 -11.49 2.55 10.05
N VAL A 111 -11.89 1.30 9.81
CA VAL A 111 -12.55 0.89 8.58
C VAL A 111 -13.81 0.08 8.88
N PRO A 112 -14.78 0.02 7.95
CA PRO A 112 -15.97 -0.81 8.11
C PRO A 112 -15.61 -2.29 8.12
N GLY A 113 -16.36 -3.05 8.91
CA GLY A 113 -16.19 -4.49 8.95
C GLY A 113 -17.04 -5.19 10.00
N TYR A 114 -16.90 -6.49 10.02
CA TYR A 114 -17.56 -7.38 10.98
C TYR A 114 -16.55 -7.93 11.96
N LYS A 115 -16.92 -8.00 13.22
CA LYS A 115 -16.12 -8.58 14.29
C LYS A 115 -16.98 -9.43 15.21
N GLY A 116 -16.45 -10.54 15.70
CA GLY A 116 -17.13 -11.38 16.67
C GLY A 116 -16.21 -12.44 17.27
N SER A 117 -16.62 -13.00 18.41
CA SER A 117 -15.94 -14.14 19.00
C SER A 117 -16.37 -15.43 18.30
N LEU A 118 -15.40 -16.30 17.99
CA LEU A 118 -15.67 -17.61 17.41
C LEU A 118 -16.42 -18.50 18.39
N ALA A 119 -17.41 -19.22 17.88
CA ALA A 119 -18.21 -20.19 18.65
C ALA A 119 -18.45 -21.44 17.82
N ALA A 120 -18.46 -22.58 18.49
CA ALA A 120 -18.72 -23.87 17.86
C ALA A 120 -20.17 -23.96 17.33
N ASN A 121 -20.34 -24.63 16.19
CA ASN A 121 -21.64 -24.94 15.57
C ASN A 121 -22.51 -23.68 15.32
N THR A 122 -21.88 -22.57 15.01
CA THR A 122 -22.52 -21.33 14.54
C THR A 122 -22.10 -21.01 13.12
N THR A 123 -22.71 -19.99 12.53
CA THR A 123 -22.40 -19.51 11.17
C THR A 123 -22.15 -18.01 11.17
N VAL A 124 -21.51 -17.52 10.11
CA VAL A 124 -21.40 -16.09 9.81
C VAL A 124 -22.24 -15.74 8.59
N GLU A 125 -22.68 -14.49 8.52
CA GLU A 125 -23.46 -13.95 7.41
C GLU A 125 -23.01 -12.51 7.17
N VAL A 126 -22.94 -12.10 5.89
CA VAL A 126 -22.65 -10.73 5.49
C VAL A 126 -23.89 -10.09 4.88
N THR A 127 -24.00 -8.75 4.96
CA THR A 127 -25.17 -8.01 4.46
C THR A 127 -25.07 -7.67 2.99
N GLU A 128 -23.86 -7.68 2.40
CA GLU A 128 -23.61 -7.36 1.00
C GLU A 128 -22.78 -8.46 0.33
N THR A 129 -23.05 -8.73 -0.94
CA THR A 129 -22.21 -9.63 -1.75
C THR A 129 -20.95 -8.89 -2.17
N GLY A 130 -19.78 -9.51 -1.93
CA GLY A 130 -18.51 -8.89 -2.30
C GLY A 130 -17.31 -9.75 -1.98
N LEU A 131 -16.12 -9.26 -2.30
CA LEU A 131 -14.86 -9.85 -1.86
C LEU A 131 -14.56 -9.39 -0.44
N TYR A 132 -14.20 -10.35 0.41
CA TYR A 132 -13.89 -10.12 1.81
C TYR A 132 -12.54 -10.68 2.19
N HIS A 133 -11.84 -9.98 3.08
CA HIS A 133 -10.70 -10.50 3.83
C HIS A 133 -11.21 -11.04 5.16
N ILE A 134 -11.09 -12.34 5.34
CA ILE A 134 -11.47 -13.05 6.57
C ILE A 134 -10.20 -13.32 7.35
N VAL A 135 -10.21 -13.01 8.64
CA VAL A 135 -9.12 -13.32 9.57
C VAL A 135 -9.71 -14.04 10.79
N LEU A 136 -9.15 -15.19 11.11
CA LEU A 136 -9.40 -15.93 12.34
C LEU A 136 -8.15 -15.86 13.20
N ASP A 137 -8.29 -15.42 14.45
CA ASP A 137 -7.21 -15.35 15.42
C ASP A 137 -7.56 -16.17 16.67
N PHE A 138 -6.78 -17.21 16.93
CA PHE A 138 -6.90 -18.12 18.06
C PHE A 138 -5.91 -17.80 19.18
N ASN A 139 -5.37 -16.60 19.23
CA ASN A 139 -4.32 -16.12 20.11
C ASN A 139 -2.91 -16.70 19.83
N GLU A 140 -1.90 -16.14 20.51
CA GLU A 140 -0.49 -16.44 20.25
C GLU A 140 -0.06 -17.88 20.51
N ASP A 141 -0.71 -18.58 21.44
CA ASP A 141 -0.37 -19.95 21.79
C ASP A 141 -0.97 -21.00 20.83
N GLY A 142 -1.76 -20.55 19.86
CA GLY A 142 -2.32 -21.42 18.81
C GLY A 142 -3.20 -22.54 19.36
N ASN A 143 -3.75 -22.40 20.57
CA ASN A 143 -4.59 -23.39 21.18
C ASN A 143 -5.97 -23.40 20.53
N LEU A 144 -6.10 -24.23 19.50
CA LEU A 144 -7.33 -24.39 18.71
C LEU A 144 -8.50 -24.96 19.53
N THR A 145 -8.29 -25.35 20.79
CA THR A 145 -9.33 -25.88 21.66
C THR A 145 -10.02 -24.82 22.52
N ASP A 146 -9.38 -23.66 22.68
CA ASP A 146 -9.92 -22.55 23.47
C ASP A 146 -10.60 -21.50 22.55
N VAL A 147 -11.79 -21.89 22.07
CA VAL A 147 -12.61 -21.04 21.20
C VAL A 147 -13.15 -19.79 21.91
N GLY A 148 -13.15 -19.77 23.23
CA GLY A 148 -13.71 -18.67 24.02
C GLY A 148 -12.95 -17.35 23.92
N GLY A 149 -11.68 -17.38 23.49
CA GLY A 149 -10.84 -16.17 23.27
C GLY A 149 -10.57 -15.85 21.79
N ALA A 150 -10.93 -16.75 20.87
CA ALA A 150 -10.66 -16.59 19.47
C ALA A 150 -11.61 -15.57 18.80
N GLN A 151 -11.07 -14.77 17.88
CA GLN A 151 -11.81 -13.74 17.16
C GLN A 151 -11.95 -14.04 15.68
N CYS A 152 -13.06 -13.57 15.11
CA CYS A 152 -13.32 -13.52 13.68
C CYS A 152 -13.45 -12.06 13.25
N ILE A 153 -12.69 -11.68 12.23
CA ILE A 153 -12.78 -10.37 11.57
C ILE A 153 -13.06 -10.62 10.10
N ILE A 154 -14.04 -9.91 9.55
CA ILE A 154 -14.39 -9.96 8.13
C ILE A 154 -14.48 -8.53 7.60
N VAL A 155 -13.59 -8.17 6.69
CA VAL A 155 -13.47 -6.81 6.15
C VAL A 155 -13.79 -6.81 4.66
N PRO A 156 -14.71 -5.95 4.18
CA PRO A 156 -14.90 -5.72 2.76
C PRO A 156 -13.59 -5.26 2.11
N VAL A 157 -13.24 -5.85 0.98
CA VAL A 157 -11.97 -5.55 0.31
C VAL A 157 -12.13 -4.33 -0.60
N LYS A 158 -11.40 -3.27 -0.28
CA LYS A 158 -11.27 -2.06 -1.10
C LYS A 158 -9.80 -1.80 -1.35
N TRP A 159 -9.35 -2.08 -2.56
CA TRP A 159 -7.94 -1.88 -2.91
C TRP A 159 -7.66 -0.46 -3.35
N GLY A 160 -6.52 0.07 -2.93
CA GLY A 160 -5.96 1.34 -3.36
C GLY A 160 -4.46 1.24 -3.60
N VAL A 161 -3.88 2.25 -4.25
CA VAL A 161 -2.43 2.41 -4.40
C VAL A 161 -1.93 3.48 -3.45
N ARG A 162 -0.71 3.27 -2.91
CA ARG A 162 0.08 4.23 -2.15
C ARG A 162 1.48 4.27 -2.72
N GLY A 163 2.01 5.46 -3.00
CA GLY A 163 3.36 5.56 -3.56
C GLY A 163 3.68 6.91 -4.17
N ALA A 164 4.64 6.91 -5.07
CA ALA A 164 5.17 8.11 -5.72
C ALA A 164 4.09 8.97 -6.44
N MET A 165 3.02 8.33 -6.95
CA MET A 165 1.94 9.00 -7.66
C MET A 165 1.03 9.85 -6.75
N ASN A 166 1.06 9.66 -5.45
CA ASN A 166 0.14 10.31 -4.51
C ASN A 166 0.77 10.66 -3.15
N GLY A 167 2.10 10.78 -3.09
CA GLY A 167 2.82 11.10 -1.87
C GLY A 167 2.60 10.10 -0.73
N TRP A 168 2.43 8.82 -1.06
CA TRP A 168 2.08 7.74 -0.14
C TRP A 168 0.69 7.86 0.51
N GLY A 169 -0.16 8.77 0.02
CA GLY A 169 -1.58 8.79 0.34
C GLY A 169 -2.31 7.60 -0.25
N PHE A 170 -3.57 7.39 0.12
CA PHE A 170 -4.40 6.31 -0.42
C PHE A 170 -5.24 6.81 -1.60
N THR A 171 -5.16 6.13 -2.74
CA THR A 171 -6.04 6.34 -3.88
C THR A 171 -6.77 5.05 -4.18
N GLU A 172 -8.08 5.00 -3.89
CA GLU A 172 -8.93 3.83 -4.16
C GLU A 172 -9.01 3.56 -5.66
N GLY A 173 -8.98 2.28 -6.05
CA GLY A 173 -9.10 1.85 -7.42
C GLY A 173 -10.54 1.78 -7.88
N GLU A 174 -10.77 2.00 -9.17
CA GLU A 174 -12.05 1.71 -9.79
C GLU A 174 -12.23 0.19 -9.91
N LEU A 175 -13.28 -0.35 -9.29
CA LEU A 175 -13.66 -1.74 -9.41
C LEU A 175 -14.42 -1.95 -10.73
N VAL A 176 -13.77 -2.57 -11.72
CA VAL A 176 -14.33 -2.66 -13.08
C VAL A 176 -14.98 -4.00 -13.40
N ASP A 177 -14.67 -5.08 -12.65
CA ASP A 177 -15.17 -6.45 -12.96
C ASP A 177 -15.27 -7.30 -11.69
N GLY A 178 -15.94 -6.79 -10.64
CA GLY A 178 -16.17 -7.51 -9.38
C GLY A 178 -14.92 -7.95 -8.61
N THR A 179 -13.84 -8.25 -9.32
CA THR A 179 -12.56 -8.73 -8.76
C THR A 179 -11.34 -8.02 -9.33
N LYS A 180 -11.54 -6.96 -10.12
CA LYS A 180 -10.48 -6.24 -10.81
C LYS A 180 -10.55 -4.75 -10.57
N TRP A 181 -9.46 -4.19 -10.05
CA TRP A 181 -9.30 -2.76 -9.79
C TRP A 181 -8.35 -2.14 -10.80
N VAL A 182 -8.66 -0.90 -11.21
CA VAL A 182 -7.88 -0.15 -12.19
C VAL A 182 -7.59 1.24 -11.65
N TRP A 183 -6.36 1.70 -11.89
CA TRP A 183 -5.90 3.07 -11.66
C TRP A 183 -5.30 3.61 -12.96
N ASN A 184 -5.68 4.82 -13.33
CA ASN A 184 -4.96 5.61 -14.30
C ASN A 184 -4.21 6.68 -13.51
N VAL A 185 -2.88 6.64 -13.52
CA VAL A 185 -2.05 7.50 -12.67
C VAL A 185 -0.96 8.18 -13.47
N THR A 186 -0.61 9.39 -13.04
CA THR A 186 0.57 10.12 -13.50
C THR A 186 1.63 10.06 -12.41
N VAL A 187 2.81 9.58 -12.74
CA VAL A 187 3.98 9.54 -11.86
C VAL A 187 4.93 10.66 -12.28
N GLU A 188 4.87 11.79 -11.59
CA GLU A 188 5.69 12.97 -11.90
C GLU A 188 7.17 12.79 -11.51
N THR A 189 7.46 11.93 -10.54
CA THR A 189 8.82 11.62 -10.09
C THR A 189 8.94 10.12 -9.92
N ALA A 190 10.01 9.54 -10.46
CA ALA A 190 10.30 8.13 -10.29
C ALA A 190 10.37 7.75 -8.80
N GLY A 191 9.88 6.58 -8.45
CA GLY A 191 9.82 6.11 -7.08
C GLY A 191 9.28 4.70 -6.98
N ALA A 192 8.40 4.47 -6.02
CA ALA A 192 7.82 3.18 -5.80
C ALA A 192 6.38 3.29 -5.31
N PHE A 193 5.66 2.17 -5.31
CA PHE A 193 4.31 2.07 -4.76
C PHE A 193 4.03 0.68 -4.20
N LYS A 194 2.94 0.58 -3.46
CA LYS A 194 2.30 -0.67 -3.03
C LYS A 194 0.79 -0.59 -3.22
N PHE A 195 0.17 -1.75 -3.23
CA PHE A 195 -1.27 -1.83 -3.03
C PHE A 195 -1.56 -1.84 -1.53
N ALA A 196 -2.58 -1.12 -1.11
CA ALA A 196 -3.09 -1.12 0.25
C ALA A 196 -4.58 -1.44 0.24
N HIS A 197 -5.01 -2.18 1.24
CA HIS A 197 -6.39 -2.59 1.40
C HIS A 197 -7.06 -1.67 2.43
N SER A 198 -8.23 -1.14 2.10
CA SER A 198 -9.06 -0.34 3.01
C SER A 198 -8.32 0.82 3.70
N ASN A 199 -7.44 1.49 2.94
CA ASN A 199 -6.63 2.62 3.43
C ASN A 199 -5.68 2.25 4.59
N ALA A 200 -5.29 1.01 4.73
CA ALA A 200 -4.45 0.52 5.82
C ALA A 200 -3.28 -0.32 5.31
N TRP A 201 -2.24 -0.41 6.13
CA TRP A 201 -1.17 -1.36 5.93
C TRP A 201 -1.46 -2.68 6.66
N LYS A 202 -2.24 -2.60 7.75
CA LYS A 202 -2.50 -3.70 8.67
C LYS A 202 -3.86 -3.55 9.33
N ILE A 203 -4.51 -4.68 9.61
CA ILE A 203 -5.66 -4.77 10.49
C ILE A 203 -5.17 -5.20 11.87
N ASN A 204 -5.48 -4.43 12.91
CA ASN A 204 -5.18 -4.79 14.28
C ASN A 204 -6.22 -5.78 14.79
N LEU A 205 -5.77 -6.98 15.15
CA LEU A 205 -6.63 -8.04 15.67
C LEU A 205 -6.77 -7.94 17.19
N ASP A 206 -5.70 -7.56 17.87
CA ASP A 206 -5.67 -7.27 19.29
C ASP A 206 -4.84 -6.01 19.56
N ILE A 207 -5.49 -4.98 20.12
CA ILE A 207 -4.83 -3.71 20.44
C ILE A 207 -3.77 -3.89 21.52
N ALA A 208 -3.98 -4.80 22.47
CA ALA A 208 -3.07 -4.99 23.61
C ALA A 208 -1.75 -5.67 23.20
N ASN A 209 -1.79 -6.59 22.25
CA ASN A 209 -0.65 -7.42 21.86
C ASN A 209 -0.10 -7.11 20.46
N LEU A 210 -0.59 -6.07 19.80
CA LEU A 210 -0.15 -5.64 18.47
C LEU A 210 -0.25 -6.75 17.40
N VAL A 211 -1.22 -7.63 17.54
CA VAL A 211 -1.52 -8.65 16.54
C VAL A 211 -2.06 -7.99 15.29
N LYS A 212 -1.41 -8.20 14.18
CA LYS A 212 -1.72 -7.52 12.93
C LYS A 212 -1.78 -8.50 11.77
N ALA A 213 -2.78 -8.36 10.93
CA ALA A 213 -2.85 -8.99 9.62
C ALA A 213 -2.36 -7.99 8.55
N ASN A 214 -1.50 -8.42 7.65
CA ASN A 214 -1.05 -7.61 6.53
C ASN A 214 -2.20 -7.33 5.57
N THR A 215 -2.38 -6.06 5.22
CA THR A 215 -3.39 -5.60 4.28
C THR A 215 -2.77 -4.87 3.10
N ASN A 216 -1.51 -5.17 2.78
CA ASN A 216 -0.82 -4.60 1.63
C ASN A 216 -0.18 -5.69 0.76
N LEU A 217 -0.03 -5.38 -0.51
CA LEU A 217 0.66 -6.23 -1.46
C LEU A 217 1.81 -5.43 -2.10
N GLY A 218 3.01 -5.99 -2.02
CA GLY A 218 4.19 -5.48 -2.69
C GLY A 218 4.53 -6.24 -3.96
N VAL A 219 5.81 -6.32 -4.27
CA VAL A 219 6.34 -7.09 -5.41
C VAL A 219 5.79 -8.53 -5.38
N ASP A 220 5.42 -9.03 -6.55
CA ASP A 220 4.87 -10.38 -6.74
C ASP A 220 3.56 -10.66 -5.95
N CYS A 221 2.82 -9.60 -5.58
CA CYS A 221 1.62 -9.70 -4.74
C CYS A 221 1.87 -10.34 -3.38
N VAL A 222 3.09 -10.20 -2.84
CA VAL A 222 3.44 -10.73 -1.51
C VAL A 222 2.91 -9.78 -0.44
N PRO A 223 2.08 -10.24 0.52
CA PRO A 223 1.67 -9.44 1.67
C PRO A 223 2.90 -8.96 2.47
N GLY A 224 3.00 -7.65 2.73
CA GLY A 224 4.17 -7.05 3.37
C GLY A 224 5.45 -7.05 2.53
N GLY A 225 5.40 -7.48 1.28
CA GLY A 225 6.54 -7.54 0.36
C GLY A 225 7.15 -6.18 0.03
N GLY A 226 8.28 -6.18 -0.68
CA GLY A 226 8.99 -4.96 -1.09
C GLY A 226 8.16 -4.03 -1.98
N ASP A 227 8.57 -2.78 -2.07
CA ASP A 227 7.91 -1.78 -2.90
C ASP A 227 8.08 -2.09 -4.40
N ILE A 228 7.05 -1.80 -5.18
CA ILE A 228 7.05 -1.96 -6.65
C ILE A 228 7.65 -0.69 -7.25
N ALA A 229 8.80 -0.80 -7.91
CA ALA A 229 9.45 0.36 -8.56
C ALA A 229 8.60 0.87 -9.74
N ILE A 230 8.56 2.19 -9.91
CA ILE A 230 7.84 2.85 -11.00
C ILE A 230 8.58 4.12 -11.46
N ASP A 231 8.73 4.26 -12.77
CA ASP A 231 9.41 5.41 -13.39
C ASP A 231 8.45 6.58 -13.60
N ARG A 232 9.02 7.73 -14.02
CA ARG A 232 8.25 8.91 -14.38
C ARG A 232 7.52 8.70 -15.70
N ALA A 233 6.18 8.57 -15.68
CA ALA A 233 5.33 8.43 -16.87
C ALA A 233 3.83 8.42 -16.48
N GLU A 234 2.96 8.26 -17.48
CA GLU A 234 1.57 7.91 -17.30
C GLU A 234 1.40 6.38 -17.33
N TYR A 235 0.58 5.86 -16.43
CA TYR A 235 0.38 4.42 -16.29
C TYR A 235 -1.09 4.06 -16.11
N LYS A 236 -1.42 2.86 -16.62
CA LYS A 236 -2.57 2.09 -16.19
C LYS A 236 -2.08 0.94 -15.30
N ILE A 237 -2.47 0.98 -14.04
CA ILE A 237 -2.19 -0.08 -13.07
C ILE A 237 -3.44 -0.91 -12.91
N THR A 238 -3.28 -2.22 -12.85
CA THR A 238 -4.39 -3.15 -12.65
C THR A 238 -4.01 -4.13 -11.55
N LEU A 239 -4.93 -4.37 -10.61
CA LEU A 239 -4.86 -5.47 -9.64
C LEU A 239 -6.09 -6.35 -9.86
N GLU A 240 -5.89 -7.66 -9.97
CA GLU A 240 -6.95 -8.63 -10.20
C GLU A 240 -6.87 -9.74 -9.15
N PHE A 241 -8.00 -10.01 -8.49
CA PHE A 241 -8.17 -11.20 -7.67
C PHE A 241 -8.46 -12.38 -8.58
N VAL A 242 -7.54 -13.34 -8.62
CA VAL A 242 -7.61 -14.54 -9.49
C VAL A 242 -7.93 -15.81 -8.71
N GLY A 243 -8.14 -15.67 -7.39
CA GLY A 243 -8.46 -16.80 -6.51
C GLY A 243 -9.71 -17.59 -6.95
N PRO A 244 -10.09 -18.57 -6.17
CA PRO A 244 -9.58 -18.96 -4.86
C PRO A 244 -8.29 -19.78 -4.98
N ALA A 245 -7.15 -19.17 -4.76
CA ALA A 245 -5.89 -19.87 -4.65
C ALA A 245 -5.68 -20.43 -3.23
N ALA A 246 -4.78 -21.38 -3.09
CA ALA A 246 -4.48 -21.98 -1.79
C ALA A 246 -3.78 -20.99 -0.84
N THR A 247 -3.11 -19.96 -1.39
CA THR A 247 -2.40 -18.94 -0.62
C THR A 247 -2.86 -17.53 -1.00
N THR A 248 -2.76 -16.58 -0.08
CA THR A 248 -3.07 -15.17 -0.32
C THR A 248 -2.19 -14.58 -1.42
N GLN A 249 -0.93 -14.97 -1.46
CA GLN A 249 0.04 -14.55 -2.47
C GLN A 249 -0.40 -14.91 -3.89
N ASP A 250 -0.91 -16.14 -4.10
CA ASP A 250 -1.34 -16.61 -5.41
C ASP A 250 -2.74 -16.10 -5.80
N SER A 251 -3.43 -15.41 -4.88
CA SER A 251 -4.79 -14.92 -5.10
C SER A 251 -4.85 -13.63 -5.91
N TYR A 252 -3.74 -12.95 -6.13
CA TYR A 252 -3.69 -11.68 -6.84
C TYR A 252 -2.66 -11.69 -7.96
N LYS A 253 -2.95 -10.92 -9.00
CA LYS A 253 -2.01 -10.55 -10.06
C LYS A 253 -2.10 -9.05 -10.31
N TYR A 254 -1.00 -8.42 -10.65
CA TYR A 254 -1.03 -7.03 -11.08
C TYR A 254 -0.31 -6.83 -12.41
N THR A 255 -0.67 -5.73 -13.10
CA THR A 255 0.06 -5.22 -14.26
C THR A 255 0.31 -3.73 -14.08
N VAL A 256 1.45 -3.27 -14.58
CA VAL A 256 1.82 -1.85 -14.69
C VAL A 256 2.09 -1.58 -16.14
N GLU A 257 1.14 -0.95 -16.83
CA GLU A 257 1.22 -0.63 -18.25
C GLU A 257 1.52 0.85 -18.43
N LYS A 258 2.64 1.17 -19.05
CA LYS A 258 2.96 2.56 -19.43
C LYS A 258 2.06 2.99 -20.57
N THR A 259 1.26 4.04 -20.36
CA THR A 259 0.26 4.53 -21.33
C THR A 259 0.70 5.80 -22.02
N GLY A 260 1.64 6.54 -21.44
CA GLY A 260 2.15 7.78 -22.03
C GLY A 260 3.50 8.21 -21.45
N GLU A 261 4.19 9.02 -22.23
CA GLU A 261 5.40 9.72 -21.78
C GLU A 261 5.02 11.12 -21.30
N LEU A 262 5.56 11.53 -20.16
CA LEU A 262 5.46 12.93 -19.75
C LEU A 262 6.45 13.79 -20.53
N ALA A 263 6.08 15.03 -20.80
CA ALA A 263 6.99 16.00 -21.40
C ALA A 263 8.30 16.06 -20.61
N ALA A 264 9.41 16.18 -21.30
CA ALA A 264 10.71 16.31 -20.65
C ALA A 264 10.67 17.46 -19.64
N ILE A 265 11.22 17.26 -18.46
CA ILE A 265 11.39 18.33 -17.48
C ILE A 265 12.41 19.29 -18.07
N ASP A 266 12.08 20.58 -18.14
CA ASP A 266 13.05 21.63 -18.44
C ASP A 266 13.56 22.23 -17.12
N PRO A 267 14.75 21.82 -16.67
CA PRO A 267 15.30 22.34 -15.43
C PRO A 267 15.53 23.85 -15.41
N SER A 268 15.65 24.49 -16.57
CA SER A 268 15.83 25.95 -16.67
C SER A 268 14.61 26.74 -16.17
N ALA A 269 13.44 26.10 -16.13
CA ALA A 269 12.20 26.68 -15.60
C ALA A 269 12.06 26.52 -14.08
N THR A 270 12.91 25.73 -13.43
CA THR A 270 12.88 25.52 -11.99
C THR A 270 13.39 26.77 -11.28
N VAL A 271 12.64 27.27 -10.30
CA VAL A 271 13.09 28.34 -9.42
C VAL A 271 13.85 27.73 -8.26
N TYR A 272 15.14 28.01 -8.16
CA TYR A 272 15.94 27.68 -6.98
C TYR A 272 16.06 28.93 -6.11
N SER A 273 16.03 28.77 -4.79
CA SER A 273 16.13 29.90 -3.86
C SER A 273 16.91 29.54 -2.61
N PHE A 274 17.65 30.51 -2.07
CA PHE A 274 18.07 30.46 -0.68
C PHE A 274 16.87 30.70 0.22
N ILE A 275 16.79 29.97 1.29
CA ILE A 275 15.83 30.15 2.37
C ILE A 275 16.52 29.91 3.71
N GLY A 276 16.27 30.77 4.72
CA GLY A 276 16.87 30.60 6.04
C GLY A 276 17.13 31.88 6.78
N THR A 277 17.74 31.77 7.96
CA THR A 277 18.08 32.93 8.81
C THR A 277 19.15 33.83 8.20
N VAL A 278 19.91 33.35 7.19
CA VAL A 278 20.90 34.19 6.46
C VAL A 278 20.26 35.40 5.77
N ASN A 279 19.00 35.30 5.33
CA ASN A 279 18.20 36.37 4.74
C ASN A 279 17.05 36.82 5.65
N GLY A 280 17.18 36.58 6.94
CA GLY A 280 16.31 37.09 8.03
C GLY A 280 15.39 36.03 8.64
N ASN A 281 14.82 35.13 7.84
CA ASN A 281 13.88 34.11 8.36
C ASN A 281 13.72 32.95 7.36
N TRP A 282 12.92 31.96 7.74
CA TRP A 282 12.57 30.79 6.93
C TRP A 282 11.31 30.98 6.04
N ASP A 283 10.86 32.22 5.85
CA ASP A 283 9.67 32.57 5.05
C ASP A 283 10.01 33.45 3.84
N THR A 284 11.26 33.95 3.74
CA THR A 284 11.71 34.83 2.68
C THR A 284 12.75 34.16 1.79
N ASP A 285 12.45 34.06 0.50
CA ASP A 285 13.34 33.47 -0.48
C ASP A 285 14.26 34.53 -1.13
N THR A 286 15.46 34.09 -1.52
CA THR A 286 16.35 34.83 -2.42
C THR A 286 16.61 33.95 -3.64
N ASP A 287 16.00 34.30 -4.75
CA ASP A 287 15.98 33.47 -5.96
C ASP A 287 17.28 33.52 -6.75
N PHE A 288 17.61 32.40 -7.36
CA PHE A 288 18.60 32.31 -8.41
C PHE A 288 17.93 32.50 -9.77
N ALA A 289 18.54 33.28 -10.65
CA ALA A 289 18.13 33.38 -12.02
C ALA A 289 18.87 32.34 -12.87
N PHE A 290 18.20 31.71 -13.82
CA PHE A 290 18.85 30.86 -14.83
C PHE A 290 19.85 31.66 -15.66
N VAL A 291 21.06 31.12 -15.81
CA VAL A 291 22.16 31.78 -16.58
C VAL A 291 22.45 31.07 -17.87
N SER A 292 22.73 29.76 -17.81
CA SER A 292 23.15 29.00 -18.98
C SER A 292 22.92 27.49 -18.82
N LYS A 293 22.86 26.83 -19.97
CA LYS A 293 22.87 25.38 -20.12
C LYS A 293 23.92 25.00 -21.16
N GLU A 294 24.78 24.04 -20.83
CA GLU A 294 25.72 23.41 -21.74
C GLU A 294 25.65 21.90 -21.62
N GLY A 295 25.09 21.23 -22.62
CA GLY A 295 24.73 19.81 -22.52
C GLY A 295 23.71 19.59 -21.41
N ASP A 296 24.06 18.77 -20.44
CA ASP A 296 23.24 18.48 -19.25
C ASP A 296 23.63 19.32 -18.02
N HIS A 297 24.59 20.25 -18.19
CA HIS A 297 25.05 21.15 -17.13
C HIS A 297 24.24 22.43 -17.10
N TYR A 298 23.69 22.80 -15.94
CA TYR A 298 22.85 23.96 -15.70
C TYR A 298 23.49 24.88 -14.68
N VAL A 299 23.43 26.19 -14.94
CA VAL A 299 23.98 27.25 -14.09
C VAL A 299 22.91 28.28 -13.78
N PHE A 300 22.75 28.58 -12.49
CA PHE A 300 21.89 29.61 -11.96
C PHE A 300 22.71 30.56 -11.09
N GLU A 301 22.31 31.82 -10.99
CA GLU A 301 23.04 32.85 -10.24
C GLU A 301 22.10 33.72 -9.39
N ALA A 302 22.44 33.91 -8.12
CA ALA A 302 21.87 34.93 -7.28
C ALA A 302 22.86 36.08 -7.10
N LYS A 303 22.42 37.30 -7.43
CA LYS A 303 23.26 38.54 -7.37
C LYS A 303 22.88 39.42 -6.20
N ASN A 304 23.83 40.30 -5.83
CA ASN A 304 23.61 41.30 -4.77
C ASN A 304 23.14 40.69 -3.44
N ILE A 305 23.73 39.55 -3.07
CA ILE A 305 23.44 38.88 -1.82
C ILE A 305 24.05 39.68 -0.66
N ASP A 306 23.25 39.93 0.37
CA ASP A 306 23.68 40.49 1.66
C ASP A 306 23.15 39.63 2.78
N PHE A 307 23.87 38.57 3.12
CA PHE A 307 23.50 37.57 4.09
C PHE A 307 24.16 37.82 5.44
N ALA A 308 23.39 37.64 6.50
CA ALA A 308 23.93 37.49 7.84
C ALA A 308 24.57 36.10 8.02
N ALA A 309 25.40 35.92 9.05
CA ALA A 309 25.74 34.61 9.53
C ALA A 309 24.46 33.88 10.00
N GLY A 310 24.32 32.60 9.66
CA GLY A 310 23.11 31.88 10.03
C GLY A 310 22.89 30.62 9.21
N GLU A 311 21.72 29.99 9.40
CA GLU A 311 21.34 28.76 8.72
C GLU A 311 20.61 29.04 7.41
N PHE A 312 20.78 28.13 6.43
CA PHE A 312 20.06 28.17 5.16
C PHE A 312 19.94 26.78 4.51
N LYS A 313 19.04 26.72 3.56
CA LYS A 313 18.91 25.64 2.55
C LYS A 313 18.72 26.23 1.17
N ILE A 314 18.90 25.41 0.14
CA ILE A 314 18.39 25.71 -1.19
C ILE A 314 17.08 24.94 -1.34
N ARG A 315 15.98 25.61 -1.77
CA ARG A 315 14.72 24.93 -2.10
C ARG A 315 14.28 25.20 -3.53
N CYS A 316 13.39 24.33 -4.03
CA CYS A 316 12.86 24.42 -5.38
C CYS A 316 11.44 24.99 -5.36
N ASN A 317 11.14 25.91 -6.28
CA ASN A 317 9.80 26.45 -6.51
C ASN A 317 9.12 27.01 -5.24
N HIS A 318 9.91 27.51 -4.29
CA HIS A 318 9.46 27.99 -2.97
C HIS A 318 8.68 26.95 -2.16
N ASP A 319 8.92 25.67 -2.42
CA ASP A 319 8.25 24.53 -1.77
C ASP A 319 9.24 23.67 -0.98
N TRP A 320 8.77 23.10 0.15
CA TRP A 320 9.60 22.24 1.00
C TRP A 320 9.66 20.80 0.53
N GLY A 321 8.84 20.40 -0.43
CA GLY A 321 8.85 19.06 -1.02
C GLY A 321 10.16 18.70 -1.70
N LYS A 322 10.93 19.71 -2.16
CA LYS A 322 12.28 19.51 -2.71
C LYS A 322 13.23 20.60 -2.22
N ASN A 323 14.23 20.19 -1.45
CA ASN A 323 15.26 21.10 -0.93
C ASN A 323 16.62 20.40 -0.81
N PHE A 324 17.70 21.20 -0.72
CA PHE A 324 19.06 20.73 -0.62
C PHE A 324 19.72 21.29 0.64
N GLY A 325 20.33 20.42 1.44
CA GLY A 325 21.22 20.72 2.55
C GLY A 325 22.67 20.39 2.24
N GLY A 326 23.55 20.54 3.20
CA GLY A 326 24.99 20.40 3.02
C GLY A 326 25.46 19.03 2.57
N SER A 327 24.74 17.95 2.92
CA SER A 327 25.05 16.59 2.46
C SER A 327 24.74 16.36 0.97
N ALA A 328 23.90 17.20 0.36
CA ALA A 328 23.44 17.05 -1.01
C ALA A 328 24.30 17.79 -2.03
N LEU A 329 25.18 18.72 -1.58
CA LEU A 329 25.94 19.60 -2.49
C LEU A 329 27.33 19.93 -1.95
N THR A 330 28.19 20.41 -2.86
CA THR A 330 29.52 20.93 -2.50
C THR A 330 29.48 22.45 -2.43
N VAL A 331 29.90 23.03 -1.30
CA VAL A 331 30.01 24.49 -1.13
C VAL A 331 31.44 24.95 -1.38
N LYS A 332 31.60 26.08 -2.10
CA LYS A 332 32.87 26.75 -2.39
C LYS A 332 32.79 28.24 -2.06
N GLY A 333 33.95 28.86 -1.79
CA GLY A 333 34.09 30.32 -1.63
C GLY A 333 33.78 30.84 -0.24
N VAL A 334 33.12 30.12 0.60
CA VAL A 334 32.82 30.44 2.00
C VAL A 334 32.93 29.20 2.88
N GLU A 335 33.07 29.41 4.19
CA GLU A 335 33.02 28.32 5.17
C GLU A 335 31.56 28.04 5.53
N VAL A 336 31.11 26.82 5.28
CA VAL A 336 29.77 26.32 5.59
C VAL A 336 29.88 24.99 6.32
N THR A 337 29.06 24.79 7.34
CA THR A 337 28.94 23.55 8.08
C THR A 337 27.48 23.08 8.13
N GLY A 338 27.27 21.83 8.52
CA GLY A 338 25.93 21.23 8.68
C GLY A 338 25.50 20.40 7.48
N ASP A 339 24.92 19.24 7.77
CA ASP A 339 24.52 18.24 6.77
C ASP A 339 23.09 18.48 6.25
N ASP A 340 22.16 18.82 7.14
CA ASP A 340 20.77 19.12 6.80
C ASP A 340 20.59 20.62 6.56
N ASN A 341 20.56 21.46 7.61
CA ASN A 341 20.69 22.89 7.42
C ASN A 341 22.17 23.24 7.26
N MET A 342 22.48 24.03 6.24
CA MET A 342 23.81 24.62 6.07
C MET A 342 23.94 25.86 6.95
N THR A 343 25.07 26.02 7.63
CA THR A 343 25.37 27.19 8.47
C THR A 343 26.50 28.01 7.86
N LEU A 344 26.20 29.24 7.46
CA LEU A 344 27.19 30.23 7.05
C LEU A 344 27.85 30.83 8.28
N ALA A 345 29.18 30.64 8.42
CA ALA A 345 29.89 30.99 9.63
C ALA A 345 30.06 32.53 9.86
N ALA A 346 30.06 33.31 8.79
CA ALA A 346 30.21 34.76 8.80
C ALA A 346 29.29 35.45 7.80
N PRO A 347 28.93 36.73 8.00
CA PRO A 347 28.17 37.50 7.01
C PRO A 347 28.86 37.51 5.66
N PHE A 348 28.07 37.49 4.58
CA PHE A 348 28.55 37.43 3.21
C PHE A 348 27.86 38.48 2.33
N LYS A 349 28.64 39.18 1.50
CA LYS A 349 28.15 40.08 0.41
C LYS A 349 28.78 39.69 -0.89
N GLY A 350 27.96 39.60 -1.96
CA GLY A 350 28.47 39.22 -3.28
C GLY A 350 27.42 38.55 -4.13
N SER A 351 27.84 37.52 -4.85
CA SER A 351 26.97 36.67 -5.66
C SER A 351 27.18 35.19 -5.33
N ALA A 352 26.24 34.35 -5.71
CA ALA A 352 26.41 32.91 -5.64
C ALA A 352 25.91 32.23 -6.91
N THR A 353 26.63 31.19 -7.35
CA THR A 353 26.18 30.31 -8.43
C THR A 353 25.74 28.98 -7.83
N PHE A 354 24.63 28.46 -8.35
CA PHE A 354 24.13 27.13 -8.09
C PHE A 354 24.18 26.36 -9.41
N GLU A 355 25.01 25.35 -9.48
CA GLU A 355 25.26 24.60 -10.72
C GLU A 355 25.13 23.10 -10.47
N TYR A 356 24.67 22.37 -11.48
CA TYR A 356 24.49 20.92 -11.39
C TYR A 356 24.42 20.28 -12.79
N ASP A 357 24.58 18.95 -12.82
CA ASP A 357 24.31 18.13 -13.99
C ASP A 357 22.92 17.50 -13.88
N TRP A 358 22.13 17.55 -14.95
CA TRP A 358 20.81 16.95 -15.03
C TRP A 358 20.87 15.55 -15.65
N ASN A 359 20.49 14.51 -14.90
CA ASN A 359 20.52 13.13 -15.39
C ASN A 359 19.22 12.67 -16.08
N GLY A 360 18.30 13.58 -16.37
CA GLY A 360 16.97 13.29 -16.93
C GLY A 360 15.85 13.23 -15.90
N SER A 361 16.17 13.11 -14.61
CA SER A 361 15.18 13.01 -13.52
C SER A 361 15.54 13.80 -12.27
N ALA A 362 16.84 14.06 -12.03
CA ALA A 362 17.30 14.75 -10.83
C ALA A 362 18.60 15.51 -11.10
N GLU A 363 18.87 16.48 -10.23
CA GLU A 363 20.14 17.20 -10.14
C GLU A 363 21.20 16.28 -9.53
N THR A 364 22.37 16.24 -10.15
CA THR A 364 23.58 15.52 -9.70
C THR A 364 24.78 16.43 -9.71
N ASN A 365 25.85 16.09 -9.01
CA ASN A 365 27.07 16.89 -8.96
C ASN A 365 26.83 18.37 -8.59
N ILE A 366 25.94 18.59 -7.61
CA ILE A 366 25.49 19.95 -7.25
C ILE A 366 26.63 20.72 -6.57
N VAL A 367 26.89 21.94 -7.07
CA VAL A 367 27.90 22.84 -6.52
C VAL A 367 27.28 24.22 -6.27
N LEU A 368 27.49 24.75 -5.08
CA LEU A 368 27.12 26.10 -4.67
C LEU A 368 28.41 26.90 -4.45
N THR A 369 28.66 27.90 -5.29
CA THR A 369 29.89 28.74 -5.20
C THR A 369 29.53 30.16 -4.84
N PHE A 370 30.12 30.67 -3.76
CA PHE A 370 29.99 32.05 -3.34
C PHE A 370 31.21 32.89 -3.87
N VAL A 371 30.92 34.07 -4.42
CA VAL A 371 31.92 35.02 -4.93
C VAL A 371 31.72 36.36 -4.25
N ALA A 372 32.66 36.77 -3.38
CA ALA A 372 32.63 38.06 -2.70
C ALA A 372 32.81 39.23 -3.66
N GLU A 373 32.13 40.36 -3.34
CA GLU A 373 32.33 41.66 -4.05
C GLU A 373 33.71 42.22 -3.77
#